data_fce3e499dd291c057445bca2cad938ce
#
_entry.id   fce3e499dd291c057445bca2cad938ce
#
_cell.length_a   1.000
_cell.length_b   1.000
_cell.length_c   1.000
_cell.angle_alpha   90.00
_cell.angle_beta   90.00
_cell.angle_gamma   90.00
#
_symmetry.space_group_name_H-M   'P 1'
#
loop_
_entity.id
_entity.type
_entity.pdbx_description
1 polymer ?
#
loop_
_entity_poly.entity_id
_entity_poly.type
_entity_poly.pdbx_seq_one_letter_code
_entity_poly.pdbx_strand_id
1 'polypeptide(L)'
;MKHILALDQGTTSSRSIVYNERLEVVASAQKEVTQHFPLPGRVEHDALEIWESVLSTAREAISKAGITASSIAAVGITNQRETVVVWDRKTGEPVHRAIVWQDRRTSEAMSAFREAGREQLVQHRTGLLLDPYFSASKLSWILQNIPDGQARAESGELAAGTIDSWLIWKLTGGSSHVTDVSNASRTMLMNIRTGNWDPDLLGLFNIPGSILPRISPTSGDLGTVDASHFGTAIPVRSAVGDQQSALFGQLCTRPGLVKCTYGTGCFLLAHTGTDAVASANRLLTTVAWQIGDQPLEYAVEGSVFMGGAAIQWLRDGLGIIKSAPEVNTLASGVPDSGGVYLVPAFTGLGAPYWDPDARGTILGLTRGSTSAHIARATLEGIAFQVADLVAAMEKDSGKKISVLRVDGGACASDLLMQIQSDLLGRTVERPVNIETTALGAAMLAGLGAGIWPDVDALSKIRSVDRRFEPTVTATNRRARLKTWKRAVKRARNWEA
;
A
#
# COMPACT_ATOMS: atom_id res chain seq x y z
N MET A 1 -9.39 24.13 -19.89
CA MET A 1 -8.43 23.10 -19.45
C MET A 1 -9.16 22.22 -18.46
N LYS A 2 -9.13 20.90 -18.63
CA LYS A 2 -9.74 19.96 -17.70
C LYS A 2 -8.78 19.66 -16.56
N HIS A 3 -9.32 19.46 -15.37
CA HIS A 3 -8.55 19.09 -14.19
C HIS A 3 -9.04 17.75 -13.64
N ILE A 4 -8.21 17.11 -12.85
CA ILE A 4 -8.55 15.88 -12.12
C ILE A 4 -8.27 16.15 -10.65
N LEU A 5 -9.22 15.80 -9.79
CA LEU A 5 -9.05 15.87 -8.34
C LEU A 5 -8.73 14.46 -7.83
N ALA A 6 -7.52 14.27 -7.33
CA ALA A 6 -7.11 13.05 -6.64
C ALA A 6 -7.29 13.22 -5.13
N LEU A 7 -7.98 12.26 -4.50
CA LEU A 7 -8.17 12.15 -3.06
C LEU A 7 -7.33 10.96 -2.57
N ASP A 8 -6.33 11.25 -1.76
CA ASP A 8 -5.41 10.25 -1.19
C ASP A 8 -5.61 10.19 0.32
N GLN A 9 -6.30 9.14 0.77
CA GLN A 9 -6.59 8.91 2.18
C GLN A 9 -5.62 7.86 2.76
N GLY A 10 -4.53 8.32 3.33
CA GLY A 10 -3.52 7.48 3.99
C GLY A 10 -3.83 7.17 5.45
N THR A 11 -2.96 6.39 6.10
CA THR A 11 -3.15 6.01 7.51
C THR A 11 -3.02 7.19 8.47
N THR A 12 -2.16 8.15 8.18
CA THR A 12 -1.86 9.28 9.08
C THR A 12 -2.39 10.62 8.60
N SER A 13 -2.82 10.71 7.34
CA SER A 13 -3.29 11.97 6.76
C SER A 13 -4.16 11.72 5.53
N SER A 14 -5.01 12.70 5.23
CA SER A 14 -5.70 12.82 3.95
C SER A 14 -5.05 13.93 3.13
N ARG A 15 -4.83 13.68 1.84
CA ARG A 15 -4.27 14.64 0.90
C ARG A 15 -5.17 14.74 -0.33
N SER A 16 -5.38 15.95 -0.81
CA SER A 16 -6.09 16.20 -2.07
C SER A 16 -5.17 16.97 -3.02
N ILE A 17 -5.10 16.53 -4.27
CA ILE A 17 -4.25 17.11 -5.30
C ILE A 17 -5.08 17.38 -6.56
N VAL A 18 -4.99 18.61 -7.07
CA VAL A 18 -5.53 18.99 -8.37
C VAL A 18 -4.44 18.83 -9.41
N TYR A 19 -4.69 17.99 -10.41
CA TYR A 19 -3.82 17.79 -11.58
C TYR A 19 -4.42 18.41 -12.83
N ASN A 20 -3.57 18.89 -13.73
CA ASN A 20 -3.97 19.25 -15.09
C ASN A 20 -3.87 18.04 -16.04
N GLU A 21 -4.23 18.22 -17.32
CA GLU A 21 -4.18 17.17 -18.36
C GLU A 21 -2.76 16.64 -18.66
N ARG A 22 -1.72 17.34 -18.18
CA ARG A 22 -0.32 16.89 -18.27
C ARG A 22 0.16 16.18 -17.01
N LEU A 23 -0.75 15.93 -16.07
CA LEU A 23 -0.42 15.36 -14.75
C LEU A 23 0.55 16.20 -13.91
N GLU A 24 0.62 17.51 -14.21
CA GLU A 24 1.32 18.47 -13.39
C GLU A 24 0.44 18.85 -12.18
N VAL A 25 1.06 18.95 -11.00
CA VAL A 25 0.37 19.39 -9.78
C VAL A 25 0.05 20.87 -9.88
N VAL A 26 -1.23 21.21 -9.89
CA VAL A 26 -1.69 22.61 -9.88
C VAL A 26 -1.75 23.14 -8.45
N ALA A 27 -2.32 22.35 -7.53
CA ALA A 27 -2.38 22.67 -6.12
C ALA A 27 -2.57 21.39 -5.28
N SER A 28 -2.21 21.48 -4.01
CA SER A 28 -2.44 20.41 -3.05
C SER A 28 -2.78 20.94 -1.66
N ALA A 29 -3.50 20.11 -0.90
CA ALA A 29 -3.76 20.33 0.52
C ALA A 29 -3.66 19.01 1.26
N GLN A 30 -3.27 19.06 2.53
CA GLN A 30 -3.10 17.89 3.38
C GLN A 30 -3.56 18.19 4.80
N LYS A 31 -4.16 17.20 5.47
CA LYS A 31 -4.57 17.27 6.87
C LYS A 31 -4.27 15.93 7.55
N GLU A 32 -3.72 15.98 8.75
CA GLU A 32 -3.48 14.79 9.57
C GLU A 32 -4.82 14.21 10.05
N VAL A 33 -4.82 12.90 10.29
CA VAL A 33 -5.94 12.12 10.84
C VAL A 33 -5.49 11.50 12.15
N THR A 34 -6.32 11.65 13.18
CA THR A 34 -6.04 11.15 14.53
C THR A 34 -6.06 9.63 14.56
N GLN A 35 -5.00 9.03 15.10
CA GLN A 35 -4.95 7.60 15.38
C GLN A 35 -5.30 7.35 16.85
N HIS A 36 -6.19 6.39 17.11
CA HIS A 36 -6.62 5.99 18.43
C HIS A 36 -6.06 4.60 18.77
N PHE A 37 -5.48 4.48 19.96
CA PHE A 37 -4.89 3.24 20.48
C PHE A 37 -5.59 2.83 21.78
N PRO A 38 -6.86 2.32 21.72
CA PRO A 38 -7.67 2.10 22.92
C PRO A 38 -7.11 1.01 23.84
N LEU A 39 -6.39 0.03 23.29
CA LEU A 39 -5.71 -1.05 24.01
C LEU A 39 -4.44 -1.47 23.27
N PRO A 40 -3.49 -2.15 23.89
CA PRO A 40 -2.32 -2.71 23.19
C PRO A 40 -2.72 -3.55 21.98
N GLY A 41 -2.11 -3.28 20.83
CA GLY A 41 -2.40 -3.95 19.57
C GLY A 41 -3.70 -3.53 18.88
N ARG A 42 -4.46 -2.57 19.41
CA ARG A 42 -5.64 -2.00 18.74
C ARG A 42 -5.33 -0.65 18.14
N VAL A 43 -5.80 -0.46 16.90
CA VAL A 43 -5.63 0.79 16.15
C VAL A 43 -6.95 1.13 15.47
N GLU A 44 -7.45 2.32 15.75
CA GLU A 44 -8.74 2.80 15.26
C GLU A 44 -8.65 4.21 14.71
N HIS A 45 -9.52 4.52 13.74
CA HIS A 45 -9.76 5.88 13.26
C HIS A 45 -11.23 6.26 13.46
N ASP A 46 -11.48 7.56 13.58
CA ASP A 46 -12.82 8.10 13.46
C ASP A 46 -13.17 8.24 11.97
N ALA A 47 -14.19 7.52 11.50
CA ALA A 47 -14.57 7.53 10.10
C ALA A 47 -15.18 8.87 9.66
N LEU A 48 -15.79 9.64 10.58
CA LEU A 48 -16.27 10.99 10.30
C LEU A 48 -15.11 11.98 10.19
N GLU A 49 -14.09 11.87 11.04
CA GLU A 49 -12.87 12.68 10.91
C GLU A 49 -12.16 12.41 9.57
N ILE A 50 -12.07 11.14 9.14
CA ILE A 50 -11.55 10.78 7.80
C ILE A 50 -12.36 11.51 6.72
N TRP A 51 -13.67 11.43 6.75
CA TRP A 51 -14.56 12.11 5.80
C TRP A 51 -14.33 13.62 5.77
N GLU A 52 -14.36 14.26 6.93
CA GLU A 52 -14.16 15.71 7.05
C GLU A 52 -12.78 16.15 6.57
N SER A 53 -11.74 15.36 6.86
CA SER A 53 -10.39 15.66 6.42
C SER A 53 -10.28 15.61 4.89
N VAL A 54 -10.88 14.60 4.24
CA VAL A 54 -10.91 14.48 2.78
C VAL A 54 -11.69 15.62 2.14
N LEU A 55 -12.89 15.93 2.66
CA LEU A 55 -13.72 17.02 2.12
C LEU A 55 -13.05 18.38 2.27
N SER A 56 -12.44 18.65 3.43
CA SER A 56 -11.77 19.93 3.70
C SER A 56 -10.53 20.10 2.81
N THR A 57 -9.69 19.07 2.68
CA THR A 57 -8.50 19.13 1.81
C THR A 57 -8.87 19.25 0.34
N ALA A 58 -9.95 18.60 -0.11
CA ALA A 58 -10.46 18.74 -1.47
C ALA A 58 -10.89 20.18 -1.77
N ARG A 59 -11.67 20.80 -0.89
CA ARG A 59 -12.10 22.20 -1.01
C ARG A 59 -10.91 23.16 -1.01
N GLU A 60 -9.96 22.93 -0.11
CA GLU A 60 -8.75 23.75 -0.01
C GLU A 60 -7.87 23.62 -1.27
N ALA A 61 -7.68 22.41 -1.81
CA ALA A 61 -6.91 22.18 -3.03
C ALA A 61 -7.55 22.88 -4.24
N ILE A 62 -8.88 22.81 -4.39
CA ILE A 62 -9.63 23.49 -5.45
C ILE A 62 -9.46 25.01 -5.32
N SER A 63 -9.61 25.55 -4.11
CA SER A 63 -9.42 26.98 -3.82
C SER A 63 -8.00 27.45 -4.14
N LYS A 64 -6.99 26.71 -3.66
CA LYS A 64 -5.57 27.02 -3.94
C LYS A 64 -5.22 26.94 -5.43
N ALA A 65 -5.88 26.06 -6.18
CA ALA A 65 -5.70 25.97 -7.63
C ALA A 65 -6.28 27.19 -8.39
N GLY A 66 -7.10 28.00 -7.73
CA GLY A 66 -7.76 29.16 -8.37
C GLY A 66 -8.74 28.77 -9.49
N ILE A 67 -9.30 27.55 -9.42
CA ILE A 67 -10.23 27.02 -10.44
C ILE A 67 -11.64 26.91 -9.89
N THR A 68 -12.61 26.82 -10.81
CA THR A 68 -13.97 26.42 -10.44
C THR A 68 -14.08 24.90 -10.43
N ALA A 69 -14.88 24.35 -9.51
CA ALA A 69 -15.09 22.91 -9.43
C ALA A 69 -15.69 22.32 -10.71
N SER A 70 -16.38 23.10 -11.51
CA SER A 70 -16.91 22.72 -12.84
C SER A 70 -15.82 22.40 -13.87
N SER A 71 -14.58 22.83 -13.65
CA SER A 71 -13.44 22.47 -14.49
C SER A 71 -12.84 21.09 -14.16
N ILE A 72 -13.26 20.46 -13.04
CA ILE A 72 -12.82 19.13 -12.66
C ILE A 72 -13.62 18.11 -13.46
N ALA A 73 -12.93 17.38 -14.32
CA ALA A 73 -13.55 16.37 -15.19
C ALA A 73 -13.86 15.07 -14.44
N ALA A 74 -13.07 14.73 -13.40
CA ALA A 74 -13.25 13.53 -12.61
C ALA A 74 -12.59 13.63 -11.23
N VAL A 75 -13.13 12.85 -10.28
CA VAL A 75 -12.50 12.51 -9.01
C VAL A 75 -11.90 11.11 -9.10
N GLY A 76 -10.66 10.97 -8.63
CA GLY A 76 -9.99 9.69 -8.39
C GLY A 76 -9.69 9.53 -6.90
N ILE A 77 -9.99 8.36 -6.34
CA ILE A 77 -9.79 8.04 -4.93
C ILE A 77 -8.69 7.01 -4.81
N THR A 78 -7.75 7.23 -3.89
CA THR A 78 -6.85 6.18 -3.40
C THR A 78 -6.84 6.20 -1.89
N ASN A 79 -6.65 5.04 -1.28
CA ASN A 79 -6.85 4.90 0.16
C ASN A 79 -5.95 3.85 0.78
N GLN A 80 -5.71 4.00 2.10
CA GLN A 80 -5.21 2.92 2.93
C GLN A 80 -6.11 1.70 2.78
N ARG A 81 -5.51 0.54 2.50
CA ARG A 81 -6.26 -0.70 2.25
C ARG A 81 -6.67 -1.35 3.57
N GLU A 82 -7.56 -2.33 3.49
CA GLU A 82 -7.99 -3.26 4.56
C GLU A 82 -8.66 -2.62 5.78
N THR A 83 -8.55 -1.32 5.99
CA THR A 83 -9.27 -0.58 7.03
C THR A 83 -10.76 -0.61 6.76
N VAL A 84 -11.57 -0.95 7.75
CA VAL A 84 -13.01 -1.19 7.57
C VAL A 84 -13.86 -0.19 8.35
N VAL A 85 -14.96 0.19 7.72
CA VAL A 85 -16.04 0.99 8.32
C VAL A 85 -17.34 0.18 8.20
N VAL A 86 -18.16 0.21 9.25
CA VAL A 86 -19.54 -0.29 9.26
C VAL A 86 -20.44 0.88 9.69
N TRP A 87 -21.49 1.14 8.93
CA TRP A 87 -22.40 2.25 9.20
C TRP A 87 -23.86 1.88 8.99
N ASP A 88 -24.75 2.61 9.63
CA ASP A 88 -26.19 2.52 9.44
C ASP A 88 -26.59 3.16 8.09
N ARG A 89 -27.28 2.42 7.23
CA ARG A 89 -27.66 2.91 5.88
C ARG A 89 -28.61 4.09 5.90
N LYS A 90 -29.46 4.18 6.92
CA LYS A 90 -30.48 5.21 7.00
C LYS A 90 -29.91 6.53 7.49
N THR A 91 -29.04 6.48 8.51
CA THR A 91 -28.47 7.68 9.12
C THR A 91 -27.14 8.08 8.49
N GLY A 92 -26.42 7.14 7.88
CA GLY A 92 -25.05 7.33 7.40
C GLY A 92 -24.01 7.43 8.54
N GLU A 93 -24.39 7.06 9.78
CA GLU A 93 -23.51 7.13 10.94
C GLU A 93 -22.74 5.82 11.15
N PRO A 94 -21.41 5.89 11.39
CA PRO A 94 -20.63 4.72 11.74
C PRO A 94 -21.10 4.11 13.07
N VAL A 95 -21.28 2.79 13.09
CA VAL A 95 -21.70 2.06 14.31
C VAL A 95 -20.53 1.69 15.22
N HIS A 96 -19.33 1.82 14.72
CA HIS A 96 -18.06 1.62 15.43
C HIS A 96 -16.97 2.46 14.75
N ARG A 97 -15.90 2.80 15.48
CA ARG A 97 -14.72 3.39 14.84
C ARG A 97 -14.15 2.47 13.77
N ALA A 98 -13.58 3.03 12.72
CA ALA A 98 -12.90 2.26 11.70
C ALA A 98 -11.75 1.46 12.31
N ILE A 99 -11.73 0.13 12.08
CA ILE A 99 -10.64 -0.72 12.53
C ILE A 99 -9.55 -0.72 11.46
N VAL A 100 -8.37 -0.22 11.85
CA VAL A 100 -7.25 0.02 10.91
C VAL A 100 -6.56 -1.29 10.54
N TRP A 101 -5.92 -1.33 9.38
CA TRP A 101 -5.17 -2.48 8.87
C TRP A 101 -4.05 -2.96 9.82
N GLN A 102 -3.51 -2.09 10.68
CA GLN A 102 -2.48 -2.40 11.68
C GLN A 102 -3.03 -3.10 12.92
N ASP A 103 -4.36 -3.10 13.11
CA ASP A 103 -5.01 -3.65 14.30
C ASP A 103 -4.85 -5.16 14.39
N ARG A 104 -4.51 -5.64 15.57
CA ARG A 104 -4.22 -7.06 15.84
C ARG A 104 -5.26 -7.75 16.71
N ARG A 105 -6.42 -7.10 17.02
CA ARG A 105 -7.45 -7.63 17.93
C ARG A 105 -8.03 -8.98 17.51
N THR A 106 -7.96 -9.34 16.24
CA THR A 106 -8.48 -10.59 15.69
C THR A 106 -7.41 -11.67 15.48
N SER A 107 -6.20 -11.49 16.04
CA SER A 107 -5.08 -12.43 15.87
C SER A 107 -5.41 -13.84 16.33
N GLU A 108 -6.09 -13.97 17.49
CA GLU A 108 -6.49 -15.26 18.05
C GLU A 108 -7.47 -16.00 17.12
N ALA A 109 -8.48 -15.30 16.59
CA ALA A 109 -9.43 -15.87 15.62
C ALA A 109 -8.71 -16.36 14.35
N MET A 110 -7.72 -15.60 13.85
CA MET A 110 -6.93 -16.01 12.68
C MET A 110 -6.07 -17.24 12.98
N SER A 111 -5.54 -17.37 14.20
CA SER A 111 -4.79 -18.56 14.63
C SER A 111 -5.72 -19.78 14.69
N ALA A 112 -6.90 -19.64 15.27
CA ALA A 112 -7.89 -20.72 15.32
C ALA A 112 -8.31 -21.21 13.92
N PHE A 113 -8.53 -20.29 12.96
CA PHE A 113 -8.81 -20.68 11.58
C PHE A 113 -7.64 -21.41 10.92
N ARG A 114 -6.40 -21.01 11.22
CA ARG A 114 -5.19 -21.68 10.69
C ARG A 114 -5.06 -23.10 11.27
N GLU A 115 -5.27 -23.26 12.57
CA GLU A 115 -5.27 -24.56 13.25
C GLU A 115 -6.38 -25.48 12.73
N ALA A 116 -7.54 -24.91 12.37
CA ALA A 116 -8.63 -25.63 11.71
C ALA A 116 -8.38 -25.93 10.21
N GLY A 117 -7.16 -25.66 9.69
CA GLY A 117 -6.76 -25.98 8.33
C GLY A 117 -7.39 -25.09 7.23
N ARG A 118 -7.92 -23.91 7.59
CA ARG A 118 -8.63 -23.03 6.65
C ARG A 118 -7.70 -22.17 5.77
N GLU A 119 -6.42 -22.09 6.08
CA GLU A 119 -5.48 -21.21 5.36
C GLU A 119 -5.38 -21.52 3.87
N GLN A 120 -5.36 -22.80 3.50
CA GLN A 120 -5.26 -23.22 2.10
C GLN A 120 -6.48 -22.76 1.26
N LEU A 121 -7.69 -22.86 1.84
CA LEU A 121 -8.90 -22.36 1.18
C LEU A 121 -8.82 -20.86 0.93
N VAL A 122 -8.49 -20.09 1.98
CA VAL A 122 -8.36 -18.62 1.90
C VAL A 122 -7.30 -18.24 0.87
N GLN A 123 -6.10 -18.81 0.96
CA GLN A 123 -5.02 -18.51 0.03
C GLN A 123 -5.38 -18.84 -1.44
N HIS A 124 -6.02 -19.97 -1.68
CA HIS A 124 -6.42 -20.37 -3.04
C HIS A 124 -7.46 -19.42 -3.64
N ARG A 125 -8.44 -18.97 -2.84
CA ARG A 125 -9.54 -18.11 -3.29
C ARG A 125 -9.11 -16.64 -3.41
N THR A 126 -8.32 -16.16 -2.46
CA THR A 126 -8.04 -14.73 -2.28
C THR A 126 -6.62 -14.32 -2.65
N GLY A 127 -5.67 -15.26 -2.74
CA GLY A 127 -4.24 -14.98 -2.85
C GLY A 127 -3.60 -14.45 -1.56
N LEU A 128 -4.36 -14.37 -0.46
CA LEU A 128 -3.95 -13.82 0.83
C LEU A 128 -3.67 -14.93 1.83
N LEU A 129 -2.96 -14.59 2.92
CA LEU A 129 -2.77 -15.45 4.07
C LEU A 129 -3.83 -15.16 5.13
N LEU A 130 -4.06 -16.12 6.07
CA LEU A 130 -4.88 -15.85 7.25
C LEU A 130 -4.11 -14.91 8.20
N ASP A 131 -4.43 -13.63 8.16
CA ASP A 131 -3.82 -12.61 9.03
C ASP A 131 -4.86 -11.55 9.41
N PRO A 132 -4.84 -11.01 10.64
CA PRO A 132 -5.70 -9.91 11.06
C PRO A 132 -5.48 -8.61 10.26
N TYR A 133 -4.44 -8.54 9.45
CA TYR A 133 -4.18 -7.46 8.51
C TYR A 133 -5.38 -7.18 7.60
N PHE A 134 -6.04 -8.23 7.09
CA PHE A 134 -7.11 -8.14 6.10
C PHE A 134 -8.49 -7.86 6.73
N SER A 135 -9.46 -7.43 5.92
CA SER A 135 -10.73 -6.85 6.39
C SER A 135 -11.71 -7.82 7.06
N ALA A 136 -11.81 -9.06 6.55
CA ALA A 136 -12.88 -9.99 6.93
C ALA A 136 -13.01 -10.19 8.44
N SER A 137 -11.89 -10.47 9.13
CA SER A 137 -11.90 -10.71 10.57
C SER A 137 -12.33 -9.49 11.39
N LYS A 138 -11.99 -8.28 10.91
CA LYS A 138 -12.40 -7.02 11.54
C LYS A 138 -13.89 -6.75 11.38
N LEU A 139 -14.45 -7.01 10.19
CA LEU A 139 -15.90 -6.92 9.95
C LEU A 139 -16.66 -7.90 10.83
N SER A 140 -16.25 -9.18 10.85
CA SER A 140 -16.83 -10.19 11.73
C SER A 140 -16.79 -9.74 13.20
N TRP A 141 -15.66 -9.20 13.65
CA TRP A 141 -15.52 -8.72 15.01
C TRP A 141 -16.48 -7.55 15.32
N ILE A 142 -16.63 -6.57 14.40
CA ILE A 142 -17.57 -5.46 14.62
C ILE A 142 -19.00 -5.99 14.78
N LEU A 143 -19.46 -6.85 13.88
CA LEU A 143 -20.82 -7.40 13.93
C LEU A 143 -21.09 -8.16 15.23
N GLN A 144 -20.10 -8.83 15.81
CA GLN A 144 -20.20 -9.54 17.07
C GLN A 144 -20.18 -8.61 18.31
N ASN A 145 -19.67 -7.38 18.18
CA ASN A 145 -19.41 -6.49 19.32
C ASN A 145 -20.27 -5.23 19.33
N ILE A 146 -21.22 -5.09 18.40
CA ILE A 146 -22.25 -4.04 18.43
C ILE A 146 -23.63 -4.65 18.79
N PRO A 147 -24.55 -3.88 19.38
CA PRO A 147 -25.90 -4.37 19.69
C PRO A 147 -26.62 -4.87 18.43
N ASP A 148 -27.13 -6.10 18.49
CA ASP A 148 -27.90 -6.76 17.42
C ASP A 148 -27.18 -6.76 16.06
N GLY A 149 -25.84 -6.65 16.05
CA GLY A 149 -25.05 -6.40 14.85
C GLY A 149 -25.28 -7.43 13.75
N GLN A 150 -25.34 -8.71 14.07
CA GLN A 150 -25.61 -9.76 13.09
C GLN A 150 -27.03 -9.63 12.49
N ALA A 151 -28.05 -9.45 13.33
CA ALA A 151 -29.45 -9.32 12.88
C ALA A 151 -29.65 -8.05 12.03
N ARG A 152 -29.05 -6.92 12.42
CA ARG A 152 -29.06 -5.66 11.66
C ARG A 152 -28.35 -5.80 10.32
N ALA A 153 -27.28 -6.60 10.27
CA ALA A 153 -26.57 -6.88 9.04
C ALA A 153 -27.42 -7.75 8.09
N GLU A 154 -28.04 -8.81 8.60
CA GLU A 154 -28.89 -9.72 7.83
C GLU A 154 -30.15 -9.02 7.28
N SER A 155 -30.73 -8.10 8.06
CA SER A 155 -31.89 -7.28 7.63
C SER A 155 -31.51 -6.22 6.59
N GLY A 156 -30.22 -5.98 6.31
CA GLY A 156 -29.74 -4.95 5.39
C GLY A 156 -29.77 -3.53 5.95
N GLU A 157 -29.94 -3.37 7.26
CA GLU A 157 -29.89 -2.06 7.95
C GLU A 157 -28.46 -1.46 7.91
N LEU A 158 -27.46 -2.32 7.96
CA LEU A 158 -26.06 -1.92 7.94
C LEU A 158 -25.49 -1.91 6.52
N ALA A 159 -24.48 -1.08 6.33
CA ALA A 159 -23.55 -1.13 5.22
C ALA A 159 -22.12 -1.24 5.76
N ALA A 160 -21.26 -1.87 5.00
CA ALA A 160 -19.85 -2.01 5.35
C ALA A 160 -18.97 -1.83 4.12
N GLY A 161 -17.71 -1.48 4.33
CA GLY A 161 -16.72 -1.42 3.26
C GLY A 161 -15.38 -0.97 3.75
N THR A 162 -14.44 -0.91 2.83
CA THR A 162 -13.14 -0.29 3.01
C THR A 162 -13.29 1.24 2.85
N ILE A 163 -12.21 1.98 3.05
CA ILE A 163 -12.25 3.45 3.08
C ILE A 163 -12.76 4.04 1.76
N ASP A 164 -12.44 3.43 0.61
CA ASP A 164 -13.00 3.84 -0.69
C ASP A 164 -14.53 3.81 -0.71
N SER A 165 -15.13 2.71 -0.23
CA SER A 165 -16.58 2.57 -0.16
C SER A 165 -17.22 3.63 0.74
N TRP A 166 -16.60 3.88 1.90
CA TRP A 166 -17.04 4.92 2.82
C TRP A 166 -16.99 6.32 2.17
N LEU A 167 -15.87 6.64 1.52
CA LEU A 167 -15.70 7.94 0.87
C LEU A 167 -16.67 8.11 -0.32
N ILE A 168 -16.86 7.08 -1.15
CA ILE A 168 -17.81 7.12 -2.26
C ILE A 168 -19.24 7.29 -1.72
N TRP A 169 -19.61 6.53 -0.68
CA TRP A 169 -20.92 6.69 -0.03
C TRP A 169 -21.15 8.13 0.43
N LYS A 170 -20.20 8.73 1.13
CA LYS A 170 -20.31 10.11 1.63
C LYS A 170 -20.30 11.13 0.49
N LEU A 171 -19.41 10.99 -0.49
CA LEU A 171 -19.32 11.89 -1.64
C LEU A 171 -20.59 11.91 -2.49
N THR A 172 -21.27 10.76 -2.60
CA THR A 172 -22.46 10.61 -3.44
C THR A 172 -23.78 10.81 -2.69
N GLY A 173 -23.73 11.27 -1.43
CA GLY A 173 -24.93 11.44 -0.58
C GLY A 173 -25.68 10.13 -0.34
N GLY A 174 -24.98 9.00 -0.28
CA GLY A 174 -25.54 7.67 -0.05
C GLY A 174 -26.12 6.98 -1.30
N SER A 175 -26.02 7.59 -2.48
CA SER A 175 -26.57 7.02 -3.72
C SER A 175 -25.72 5.90 -4.32
N SER A 176 -24.44 5.79 -3.96
CA SER A 176 -23.54 4.76 -4.47
C SER A 176 -22.82 4.03 -3.33
N HIS A 177 -23.01 2.69 -3.26
CA HIS A 177 -22.32 1.80 -2.34
C HIS A 177 -21.49 0.82 -3.14
N VAL A 178 -20.27 1.21 -3.45
CA VAL A 178 -19.35 0.47 -4.32
C VAL A 178 -17.95 0.41 -3.73
N THR A 179 -17.18 -0.59 -4.11
CA THR A 179 -15.73 -0.72 -3.91
C THR A 179 -15.10 -1.11 -5.23
N ASP A 180 -13.79 -0.84 -5.40
CA ASP A 180 -13.10 -1.33 -6.58
C ASP A 180 -12.52 -2.75 -6.37
N VAL A 181 -12.16 -3.43 -7.46
CA VAL A 181 -11.58 -4.78 -7.43
C VAL A 181 -10.26 -4.83 -6.65
N SER A 182 -9.47 -3.74 -6.62
CA SER A 182 -8.19 -3.73 -5.91
C SER A 182 -8.39 -3.70 -4.39
N ASN A 183 -9.29 -2.86 -3.87
CA ASN A 183 -9.68 -2.83 -2.46
C ASN A 183 -10.44 -4.11 -2.06
N ALA A 184 -11.38 -4.58 -2.87
CA ALA A 184 -12.11 -5.81 -2.62
C ALA A 184 -11.18 -7.02 -2.50
N SER A 185 -10.10 -7.08 -3.30
CA SER A 185 -9.11 -8.16 -3.24
C SER A 185 -8.34 -8.22 -1.91
N ARG A 186 -8.39 -7.16 -1.10
CA ARG A 186 -7.70 -7.09 0.21
C ARG A 186 -8.59 -7.46 1.38
N THR A 187 -9.83 -7.82 1.13
CA THR A 187 -10.81 -8.07 2.19
C THR A 187 -10.76 -9.48 2.79
N MET A 188 -10.17 -10.46 2.14
CA MET A 188 -10.34 -11.91 2.34
C MET A 188 -11.78 -12.42 2.08
N LEU A 189 -12.60 -11.64 1.37
CA LEU A 189 -13.99 -11.99 1.04
C LEU A 189 -14.22 -12.14 -0.46
N MET A 190 -13.35 -11.55 -1.29
CA MET A 190 -13.43 -11.63 -2.74
C MET A 190 -12.62 -12.80 -3.29
N ASN A 191 -13.22 -13.58 -4.18
CA ASN A 191 -12.49 -14.52 -4.99
C ASN A 191 -11.79 -13.76 -6.13
N ILE A 192 -10.45 -13.72 -6.08
CA ILE A 192 -9.66 -12.93 -7.03
C ILE A 192 -9.74 -13.43 -8.47
N ARG A 193 -10.17 -14.69 -8.70
CA ARG A 193 -10.31 -15.26 -10.05
C ARG A 193 -11.62 -14.90 -10.72
N THR A 194 -12.70 -14.78 -9.93
CA THR A 194 -14.03 -14.41 -10.43
C THR A 194 -14.32 -12.92 -10.33
N GLY A 195 -13.58 -12.19 -9.47
CA GLY A 195 -13.82 -10.77 -9.18
C GLY A 195 -15.09 -10.51 -8.36
N ASN A 196 -15.65 -11.54 -7.72
CA ASN A 196 -16.91 -11.44 -6.96
C ASN A 196 -16.69 -11.83 -5.49
N TRP A 197 -17.62 -11.39 -4.63
CA TRP A 197 -17.71 -11.90 -3.26
C TRP A 197 -17.88 -13.43 -3.27
N ASP A 198 -17.08 -14.13 -2.47
CA ASP A 198 -17.06 -15.59 -2.44
C ASP A 198 -17.98 -16.12 -1.33
N PRO A 199 -19.05 -16.88 -1.64
CA PRO A 199 -20.00 -17.37 -0.64
C PRO A 199 -19.37 -18.23 0.46
N ASP A 200 -18.35 -19.04 0.13
CA ASP A 200 -17.65 -19.87 1.09
C ASP A 200 -16.87 -19.04 2.10
N LEU A 201 -16.24 -17.94 1.63
CA LEU A 201 -15.54 -17.00 2.50
C LEU A 201 -16.50 -16.15 3.33
N LEU A 202 -17.62 -15.71 2.76
CA LEU A 202 -18.67 -15.04 3.51
C LEU A 202 -19.20 -15.91 4.63
N GLY A 203 -19.46 -17.19 4.35
CA GLY A 203 -19.87 -18.18 5.36
C GLY A 203 -18.79 -18.43 6.41
N LEU A 204 -17.52 -18.54 6.02
CA LEU A 204 -16.39 -18.75 6.93
C LEU A 204 -16.27 -17.65 7.99
N PHE A 205 -16.44 -16.38 7.57
CA PHE A 205 -16.34 -15.21 8.43
C PHE A 205 -17.69 -14.76 9.02
N ASN A 206 -18.78 -15.47 8.70
CA ASN A 206 -20.16 -15.12 9.11
C ASN A 206 -20.53 -13.66 8.77
N ILE A 207 -20.28 -13.27 7.51
CA ILE A 207 -20.57 -11.91 7.02
C ILE A 207 -21.72 -11.99 6.00
N PRO A 208 -22.87 -11.36 6.28
CA PRO A 208 -23.97 -11.27 5.33
C PRO A 208 -23.56 -10.46 4.10
N GLY A 209 -23.81 -11.01 2.90
CA GLY A 209 -23.53 -10.31 1.64
C GLY A 209 -24.28 -9.00 1.46
N SER A 210 -25.43 -8.84 2.16
CA SER A 210 -26.28 -7.65 2.15
C SER A 210 -25.58 -6.37 2.60
N ILE A 211 -24.56 -6.47 3.47
CA ILE A 211 -23.82 -5.30 3.96
C ILE A 211 -22.70 -4.87 3.02
N LEU A 212 -22.29 -5.71 2.08
CA LEU A 212 -21.12 -5.46 1.24
C LEU A 212 -21.45 -4.55 0.04
N PRO A 213 -20.47 -3.74 -0.39
CA PRO A 213 -20.64 -2.90 -1.57
C PRO A 213 -20.64 -3.74 -2.86
N ARG A 214 -21.20 -3.20 -3.94
CA ARG A 214 -21.02 -3.75 -5.28
C ARG A 214 -19.54 -3.57 -5.69
N ILE A 215 -18.92 -4.63 -6.18
CA ILE A 215 -17.56 -4.56 -6.74
C ILE A 215 -17.63 -3.94 -8.14
N SER A 216 -16.75 -3.00 -8.41
CA SER A 216 -16.66 -2.26 -9.66
C SER A 216 -15.23 -2.27 -10.21
N PRO A 217 -15.04 -2.02 -11.52
CA PRO A 217 -13.72 -1.75 -12.06
C PRO A 217 -13.01 -0.60 -11.32
N THR A 218 -11.69 -0.66 -11.27
CA THR A 218 -10.84 0.39 -10.66
C THR A 218 -10.97 1.73 -11.39
N SER A 219 -11.09 1.68 -12.73
CA SER A 219 -11.36 2.84 -13.58
C SER A 219 -12.68 2.62 -14.32
N GLY A 220 -13.69 3.44 -14.02
CA GLY A 220 -15.03 3.30 -14.58
C GLY A 220 -16.03 4.24 -13.92
N ASP A 221 -17.32 3.86 -13.91
CA ASP A 221 -18.37 4.63 -13.25
C ASP A 221 -18.61 4.13 -11.82
N LEU A 222 -18.19 4.94 -10.84
CA LEU A 222 -18.36 4.65 -9.42
C LEU A 222 -19.42 5.54 -8.76
N GLY A 223 -20.01 6.47 -9.50
CA GLY A 223 -21.03 7.40 -9.05
C GLY A 223 -20.69 8.85 -9.36
N THR A 224 -21.47 9.75 -8.79
CA THR A 224 -21.30 11.20 -9.00
C THR A 224 -21.32 11.90 -7.65
N VAL A 225 -20.35 12.76 -7.43
CA VAL A 225 -20.26 13.60 -6.22
C VAL A 225 -21.49 14.51 -6.15
N ASP A 226 -22.14 14.55 -5.00
CA ASP A 226 -23.26 15.43 -4.75
C ASP A 226 -22.84 16.90 -4.87
N ALA A 227 -23.65 17.69 -5.58
CA ALA A 227 -23.37 19.09 -5.85
C ALA A 227 -23.23 19.94 -4.57
N SER A 228 -23.82 19.52 -3.45
CA SER A 228 -23.68 20.21 -2.16
C SER A 228 -22.24 20.28 -1.64
N HIS A 229 -21.37 19.37 -2.08
CA HIS A 229 -19.98 19.34 -1.61
C HIS A 229 -19.10 20.41 -2.30
N PHE A 230 -19.26 20.62 -3.60
CA PHE A 230 -18.40 21.50 -4.40
C PHE A 230 -19.16 22.50 -5.27
N GLY A 231 -20.50 22.61 -5.12
CA GLY A 231 -21.35 23.49 -5.93
C GLY A 231 -21.68 22.95 -7.32
N THR A 232 -21.16 21.77 -7.69
CA THR A 232 -21.39 21.09 -8.97
C THR A 232 -21.25 19.58 -8.81
N ALA A 233 -21.96 18.84 -9.65
CA ALA A 233 -21.82 17.39 -9.72
C ALA A 233 -20.52 17.02 -10.46
N ILE A 234 -19.70 16.14 -9.89
CA ILE A 234 -18.43 15.70 -10.48
C ILE A 234 -18.41 14.17 -10.50
N PRO A 235 -18.15 13.51 -11.65
CA PRO A 235 -18.09 12.06 -11.70
C PRO A 235 -16.92 11.49 -10.93
N VAL A 236 -17.15 10.44 -10.13
CA VAL A 236 -16.09 9.60 -9.53
C VAL A 236 -15.72 8.53 -10.55
N ARG A 237 -14.49 8.55 -11.04
CA ARG A 237 -14.06 7.72 -12.16
C ARG A 237 -12.97 6.72 -11.79
N SER A 238 -12.40 6.80 -10.60
CA SER A 238 -11.55 5.73 -10.07
C SER A 238 -11.60 5.63 -8.56
N ALA A 239 -11.45 4.41 -8.07
CA ALA A 239 -11.05 4.09 -6.70
C ALA A 239 -10.00 2.98 -6.77
N VAL A 240 -8.97 3.05 -5.94
CA VAL A 240 -7.84 2.11 -5.99
C VAL A 240 -7.11 2.07 -4.66
N GLY A 241 -6.69 0.89 -4.22
CA GLY A 241 -5.83 0.75 -3.04
C GLY A 241 -4.48 1.47 -3.24
N ASP A 242 -3.93 2.04 -2.18
CA ASP A 242 -2.74 2.91 -2.22
C ASP A 242 -1.53 2.28 -2.93
N GLN A 243 -1.26 1.00 -2.67
CA GLN A 243 -0.11 0.32 -3.25
C GLN A 243 -0.33 -0.01 -4.73
N GLN A 244 -1.55 -0.37 -5.13
CA GLN A 244 -1.93 -0.57 -6.51
C GLN A 244 -1.94 0.77 -7.27
N SER A 245 -2.41 1.83 -6.63
CA SER A 245 -2.34 3.19 -7.18
C SER A 245 -0.90 3.61 -7.47
N ALA A 246 0.01 3.41 -6.52
CA ALA A 246 1.43 3.69 -6.71
C ALA A 246 2.05 2.83 -7.84
N LEU A 247 1.64 1.55 -7.96
CA LEU A 247 2.06 0.68 -9.06
C LEU A 247 1.64 1.26 -10.42
N PHE A 248 0.38 1.73 -10.51
CA PHE A 248 -0.14 2.37 -11.73
C PHE A 248 0.52 3.73 -11.98
N GLY A 249 0.66 4.57 -10.96
CA GLY A 249 1.33 5.88 -11.04
C GLY A 249 2.78 5.80 -11.46
N GLN A 250 3.47 4.70 -11.13
CA GLN A 250 4.78 4.36 -11.67
C GLN A 250 4.72 3.80 -13.10
N LEU A 251 3.54 3.62 -13.68
CA LEU A 251 3.32 2.95 -14.98
C LEU A 251 3.95 1.54 -15.03
N CYS A 252 3.90 0.82 -13.92
CA CYS A 252 4.25 -0.59 -13.88
C CYS A 252 3.10 -1.44 -14.45
N THR A 253 2.72 -1.18 -15.69
CA THR A 253 1.53 -1.70 -16.38
C THR A 253 1.82 -2.86 -17.32
N ARG A 254 3.02 -3.42 -17.25
CA ARG A 254 3.43 -4.61 -18.03
C ARG A 254 4.09 -5.63 -17.13
N PRO A 255 3.87 -6.94 -17.36
CA PRO A 255 4.52 -8.00 -16.60
C PRO A 255 6.04 -7.84 -16.52
N GLY A 256 6.59 -8.01 -15.30
CA GLY A 256 8.02 -7.85 -15.03
C GLY A 256 8.46 -6.43 -14.65
N LEU A 257 7.53 -5.46 -14.65
CA LEU A 257 7.76 -4.16 -14.02
C LEU A 257 7.37 -4.22 -12.54
N VAL A 258 8.19 -3.61 -11.70
CA VAL A 258 8.05 -3.63 -10.24
C VAL A 258 8.21 -2.23 -9.69
N LYS A 259 7.36 -1.87 -8.75
CA LYS A 259 7.56 -0.67 -7.93
C LYS A 259 7.96 -1.06 -6.51
N CYS A 260 8.71 -0.19 -5.86
CA CYS A 260 8.99 -0.24 -4.42
C CYS A 260 8.75 1.13 -3.80
N THR A 261 7.80 1.21 -2.89
CA THR A 261 7.59 2.40 -2.07
C THR A 261 8.47 2.31 -0.82
N TYR A 262 9.40 3.24 -0.67
CA TYR A 262 10.29 3.36 0.49
C TYR A 262 9.70 4.35 1.50
N GLY A 263 8.77 3.86 2.31
CA GLY A 263 8.15 4.57 3.43
C GLY A 263 8.74 4.15 4.78
N THR A 264 7.91 4.09 5.83
CA THR A 264 8.25 3.50 7.14
C THR A 264 8.75 2.07 6.97
N GLY A 265 8.02 1.26 6.20
CA GLY A 265 8.47 0.00 5.60
C GLY A 265 8.74 0.14 4.11
N CYS A 266 9.03 -0.98 3.42
CA CYS A 266 9.10 -1.00 1.97
C CYS A 266 8.02 -1.95 1.43
N PHE A 267 7.24 -1.46 0.46
CA PHE A 267 6.16 -2.24 -0.17
C PHE A 267 6.45 -2.41 -1.65
N LEU A 268 6.67 -3.67 -2.03
CA LEU A 268 6.96 -4.04 -3.41
C LEU A 268 5.72 -4.65 -4.06
N LEU A 269 5.39 -4.20 -5.25
CA LEU A 269 4.42 -4.83 -6.12
C LEU A 269 5.03 -5.11 -7.49
N ALA A 270 4.92 -6.35 -7.93
CA ALA A 270 5.31 -6.80 -9.27
C ALA A 270 4.06 -7.09 -10.09
N HIS A 271 3.88 -6.39 -11.18
CA HIS A 271 2.76 -6.63 -12.10
C HIS A 271 2.92 -7.98 -12.82
N THR A 272 1.87 -8.81 -12.84
CA THR A 272 1.89 -10.15 -13.43
C THR A 272 1.02 -10.30 -14.69
N GLY A 273 0.33 -9.22 -15.09
CA GLY A 273 -0.66 -9.25 -16.17
C GLY A 273 -1.94 -9.92 -15.73
N THR A 274 -2.54 -10.70 -16.58
CA THR A 274 -3.79 -11.44 -16.30
C THR A 274 -3.58 -12.75 -15.52
N ASP A 275 -2.35 -13.01 -15.07
CA ASP A 275 -1.99 -14.23 -14.35
C ASP A 275 -2.06 -13.99 -12.82
N ALA A 276 -3.01 -14.63 -12.14
CA ALA A 276 -3.05 -14.70 -10.69
C ALA A 276 -2.03 -15.73 -10.19
N VAL A 277 -0.76 -15.30 -10.03
CA VAL A 277 0.37 -16.15 -9.65
C VAL A 277 0.22 -16.63 -8.22
N ALA A 278 0.19 -17.95 -8.01
CA ALA A 278 0.24 -18.52 -6.66
C ALA A 278 1.68 -18.49 -6.14
N SER A 279 1.90 -17.81 -4.98
CA SER A 279 3.24 -17.69 -4.41
C SER A 279 3.62 -18.90 -3.56
N ALA A 280 4.74 -19.54 -3.89
CA ALA A 280 5.39 -20.55 -3.05
C ALA A 280 6.34 -19.93 -1.99
N ASN A 281 6.67 -18.65 -2.12
CA ASN A 281 7.54 -17.92 -1.21
C ASN A 281 6.77 -17.01 -0.25
N ARG A 282 5.47 -17.30 -0.02
CA ARG A 282 4.59 -16.58 0.91
C ARG A 282 4.42 -15.08 0.59
N LEU A 283 4.54 -14.71 -0.69
CA LEU A 283 4.12 -13.40 -1.16
C LEU A 283 2.58 -13.39 -1.30
N LEU A 284 2.00 -12.21 -1.31
CA LEU A 284 0.56 -12.06 -1.51
C LEU A 284 0.27 -11.90 -3.00
N THR A 285 -0.81 -12.52 -3.47
CA THR A 285 -1.37 -12.25 -4.80
C THR A 285 -2.59 -11.36 -4.63
N THR A 286 -2.67 -10.29 -5.39
CA THR A 286 -3.75 -9.30 -5.29
C THR A 286 -4.17 -8.85 -6.68
N VAL A 287 -5.40 -8.37 -6.82
CA VAL A 287 -5.80 -7.66 -8.05
C VAL A 287 -5.08 -6.32 -8.08
N ALA A 288 -4.42 -6.03 -9.18
CA ALA A 288 -3.78 -4.74 -9.41
C ALA A 288 -4.83 -3.68 -9.77
N TRP A 289 -5.63 -3.95 -10.80
CA TRP A 289 -6.73 -3.09 -11.27
C TRP A 289 -7.61 -3.80 -12.29
N GLN A 290 -8.71 -3.14 -12.62
CA GLN A 290 -9.51 -3.39 -13.80
C GLN A 290 -9.86 -2.04 -14.45
N ILE A 291 -9.67 -1.89 -15.75
CA ILE A 291 -10.01 -0.68 -16.51
C ILE A 291 -11.23 -0.98 -17.38
N GLY A 292 -12.38 -0.36 -17.06
CA GLY A 292 -13.63 -0.65 -17.74
C GLY A 292 -13.95 -2.14 -17.75
N ASP A 293 -14.32 -2.65 -18.91
CA ASP A 293 -14.67 -4.07 -19.10
C ASP A 293 -13.47 -4.97 -19.46
N GLN A 294 -12.22 -4.46 -19.30
CA GLN A 294 -11.03 -5.26 -19.57
C GLN A 294 -10.86 -6.36 -18.51
N PRO A 295 -10.11 -7.43 -18.81
CA PRO A 295 -9.79 -8.45 -17.83
C PRO A 295 -9.15 -7.90 -16.57
N LEU A 296 -9.30 -8.59 -15.43
CA LEU A 296 -8.57 -8.32 -14.21
C LEU A 296 -7.06 -8.44 -14.45
N GLU A 297 -6.31 -7.48 -13.97
CA GLU A 297 -4.85 -7.56 -13.92
C GLU A 297 -4.38 -7.75 -12.48
N TYR A 298 -3.27 -8.48 -12.30
CA TYR A 298 -2.81 -8.93 -11.01
C TYR A 298 -1.41 -8.43 -10.68
N ALA A 299 -1.09 -8.45 -9.40
CA ALA A 299 0.24 -8.20 -8.90
C ALA A 299 0.59 -9.17 -7.78
N VAL A 300 1.89 -9.45 -7.64
CA VAL A 300 2.46 -10.11 -6.47
C VAL A 300 3.02 -9.05 -5.56
N GLU A 301 2.65 -9.11 -4.28
CA GLU A 301 3.04 -8.13 -3.25
C GLU A 301 3.92 -8.76 -2.18
N GLY A 302 4.97 -8.04 -1.79
CA GLY A 302 5.78 -8.35 -0.63
C GLY A 302 6.10 -7.11 0.19
N SER A 303 6.16 -7.26 1.51
CA SER A 303 6.39 -6.17 2.45
C SER A 303 7.64 -6.40 3.27
N VAL A 304 8.44 -5.34 3.42
CA VAL A 304 9.52 -5.19 4.39
C VAL A 304 9.02 -4.26 5.47
N PHE A 305 8.99 -4.73 6.72
CA PHE A 305 8.40 -3.93 7.81
C PHE A 305 9.26 -2.72 8.20
N MET A 306 10.58 -2.81 8.04
CA MET A 306 11.54 -1.81 8.47
C MET A 306 12.31 -1.20 7.29
N GLY A 307 11.77 -0.12 6.74
CA GLY A 307 12.41 0.74 5.74
C GLY A 307 12.97 2.01 6.37
N GLY A 308 12.33 3.16 6.11
CA GLY A 308 12.68 4.45 6.72
C GLY A 308 12.65 4.46 8.25
N ALA A 309 11.84 3.58 8.87
CA ALA A 309 11.84 3.40 10.32
C ALA A 309 13.22 2.99 10.89
N ALA A 310 14.04 2.25 10.13
CA ALA A 310 15.40 1.94 10.55
C ALA A 310 16.29 3.20 10.58
N ILE A 311 16.05 4.15 9.67
CA ILE A 311 16.75 5.46 9.68
C ILE A 311 16.25 6.30 10.85
N GLN A 312 14.94 6.30 11.13
CA GLN A 312 14.38 6.98 12.31
C GLN A 312 14.98 6.43 13.60
N TRP A 313 15.18 5.11 13.70
CA TRP A 313 15.82 4.50 14.85
C TRP A 313 17.28 4.99 15.06
N LEU A 314 18.05 5.21 13.98
CA LEU A 314 19.38 5.83 14.11
C LEU A 314 19.31 7.23 14.72
N ARG A 315 18.23 7.98 14.45
CA ARG A 315 17.98 9.32 14.98
C ARG A 315 17.46 9.26 16.43
N ASP A 316 16.36 8.56 16.65
CA ASP A 316 15.58 8.63 17.89
C ASP A 316 16.05 7.61 18.94
N GLY A 317 16.53 6.43 18.50
CA GLY A 317 16.99 5.36 19.38
C GLY A 317 18.48 5.44 19.70
N LEU A 318 19.32 5.67 18.68
CA LEU A 318 20.77 5.73 18.86
C LEU A 318 21.34 7.15 18.97
N GLY A 319 20.62 8.17 18.48
CA GLY A 319 21.09 9.56 18.51
C GLY A 319 22.34 9.84 17.67
N ILE A 320 22.67 8.98 16.69
CA ILE A 320 23.89 9.13 15.86
C ILE A 320 23.68 10.03 14.64
N ILE A 321 22.46 10.42 14.34
CA ILE A 321 22.06 11.43 13.37
C ILE A 321 20.99 12.34 14.00
N LYS A 322 20.86 13.58 13.53
CA LYS A 322 19.86 14.55 14.04
C LYS A 322 18.64 14.64 13.13
N SER A 323 18.81 14.31 11.87
CA SER A 323 17.74 14.29 10.84
C SER A 323 17.93 13.12 9.89
N ALA A 324 16.84 12.66 9.26
CA ALA A 324 16.92 11.52 8.34
C ALA A 324 17.90 11.74 7.16
N PRO A 325 18.01 12.93 6.54
CA PRO A 325 18.99 13.17 5.48
C PRO A 325 20.45 13.00 5.91
N GLU A 326 20.79 13.27 7.19
CA GLU A 326 22.17 13.14 7.70
C GLU A 326 22.72 11.71 7.60
N VAL A 327 21.86 10.69 7.52
CA VAL A 327 22.31 9.31 7.32
C VAL A 327 23.18 9.18 6.07
N ASN A 328 22.86 9.95 5.02
CA ASN A 328 23.64 9.92 3.76
C ASN A 328 25.05 10.46 3.95
N THR A 329 25.17 11.60 4.63
CA THR A 329 26.48 12.20 4.92
C THR A 329 27.32 11.29 5.81
N LEU A 330 26.73 10.76 6.88
CA LEU A 330 27.42 9.87 7.81
C LEU A 330 27.86 8.56 7.11
N ALA A 331 26.94 7.91 6.38
CA ALA A 331 27.22 6.66 5.68
C ALA A 331 28.20 6.80 4.50
N SER A 332 28.28 8.00 3.88
CA SER A 332 29.22 8.30 2.81
C SER A 332 30.65 8.56 3.34
N GLY A 333 30.81 8.76 4.64
CA GLY A 333 32.12 8.90 5.29
C GLY A 333 32.98 7.63 5.30
N VAL A 334 32.40 6.49 4.86
CA VAL A 334 33.09 5.21 4.74
C VAL A 334 32.81 4.59 3.37
N PRO A 335 33.77 3.82 2.79
CA PRO A 335 33.58 3.22 1.46
C PRO A 335 32.53 2.11 1.45
N ASP A 336 32.40 1.38 2.55
CA ASP A 336 31.43 0.31 2.77
C ASP A 336 31.12 0.14 4.27
N SER A 337 30.33 -0.85 4.64
CA SER A 337 29.96 -1.10 6.04
C SER A 337 31.09 -1.72 6.90
N GLY A 338 32.30 -1.90 6.36
CA GLY A 338 33.44 -2.51 7.09
C GLY A 338 33.15 -3.94 7.57
N GLY A 339 32.30 -4.69 6.87
CA GLY A 339 31.88 -6.04 7.26
C GLY A 339 30.74 -6.05 8.30
N VAL A 340 30.21 -4.89 8.69
CA VAL A 340 29.04 -4.79 9.58
C VAL A 340 27.77 -5.07 8.78
N TYR A 341 26.89 -5.92 9.32
CA TYR A 341 25.56 -6.21 8.80
C TYR A 341 24.51 -5.89 9.87
N LEU A 342 23.53 -5.07 9.50
CA LEU A 342 22.37 -4.80 10.35
C LEU A 342 21.15 -5.46 9.73
N VAL A 343 20.53 -6.37 10.47
CA VAL A 343 19.22 -6.96 10.14
C VAL A 343 18.15 -6.17 10.89
N PRO A 344 17.36 -5.30 10.23
CA PRO A 344 16.44 -4.42 10.93
C PRO A 344 15.10 -5.12 11.21
N ALA A 345 15.13 -6.22 11.97
CA ALA A 345 13.96 -7.01 12.34
C ALA A 345 13.33 -6.51 13.65
N PHE A 346 13.14 -5.19 13.83
CA PHE A 346 12.65 -4.62 15.10
C PHE A 346 11.24 -5.07 15.48
N THR A 347 10.43 -5.45 14.49
CA THR A 347 9.07 -5.97 14.65
C THR A 347 8.90 -7.33 13.97
N GLY A 348 9.98 -8.12 13.92
CA GLY A 348 10.04 -9.34 13.14
C GLY A 348 10.44 -9.12 11.70
N LEU A 349 10.44 -10.18 10.91
CA LEU A 349 10.73 -10.19 9.47
C LEU A 349 9.45 -10.49 8.68
N GLY A 350 9.16 -9.66 7.66
CA GLY A 350 8.11 -9.89 6.69
C GLY A 350 8.49 -10.95 5.64
N ALA A 351 7.87 -10.85 4.47
CA ALA A 351 8.17 -11.76 3.37
C ALA A 351 9.66 -11.68 2.93
N PRO A 352 10.27 -12.78 2.51
CA PRO A 352 9.72 -14.14 2.42
C PRO A 352 9.82 -14.95 3.71
N TYR A 353 10.33 -14.37 4.79
CA TYR A 353 10.66 -15.08 6.03
C TYR A 353 9.47 -15.33 6.95
N TRP A 354 8.59 -14.33 7.13
CA TRP A 354 7.41 -14.36 8.02
C TRP A 354 7.75 -14.89 9.40
N ASP A 355 8.73 -14.24 10.04
CA ASP A 355 9.26 -14.62 11.33
C ASP A 355 8.96 -13.50 12.34
N PRO A 356 7.90 -13.62 13.17
CA PRO A 356 7.55 -12.62 14.16
C PRO A 356 8.53 -12.60 15.35
N ASP A 357 9.28 -13.68 15.56
CA ASP A 357 10.21 -13.85 16.68
C ASP A 357 11.64 -13.37 16.33
N ALA A 358 11.89 -13.00 15.07
CA ALA A 358 13.13 -12.35 14.67
C ALA A 358 13.28 -10.98 15.34
N ARG A 359 14.50 -10.62 15.73
CA ARG A 359 14.81 -9.30 16.32
C ARG A 359 15.97 -8.61 15.61
N GLY A 360 15.99 -7.29 15.74
CA GLY A 360 17.05 -6.42 15.20
C GLY A 360 18.41 -6.88 15.66
N THR A 361 19.35 -7.11 14.71
CA THR A 361 20.63 -7.72 15.02
C THR A 361 21.74 -7.01 14.25
N ILE A 362 22.84 -6.66 14.94
CA ILE A 362 24.07 -6.12 14.33
C ILE A 362 25.17 -7.16 14.45
N LEU A 363 25.81 -7.49 13.33
CA LEU A 363 26.86 -8.49 13.23
C LEU A 363 28.09 -7.91 12.55
N GLY A 364 29.27 -8.48 12.84
CA GLY A 364 30.52 -8.12 12.17
C GLY A 364 31.22 -6.89 12.77
N LEU A 365 30.82 -6.42 13.96
CA LEU A 365 31.50 -5.33 14.65
C LEU A 365 32.95 -5.71 15.01
N THR A 366 33.86 -4.77 14.79
CA THR A 366 35.23 -4.81 15.23
C THR A 366 35.56 -3.55 16.02
N ARG A 367 36.74 -3.48 16.62
CA ARG A 367 37.20 -2.29 17.33
C ARG A 367 37.28 -1.03 16.43
N GLY A 368 37.43 -1.22 15.11
CA GLY A 368 37.44 -0.13 14.13
C GLY A 368 36.06 0.30 13.62
N SER A 369 34.98 -0.37 14.04
CA SER A 369 33.63 -0.01 13.62
C SER A 369 33.21 1.31 14.27
N THR A 370 32.65 2.21 13.46
CA THR A 370 32.20 3.53 13.87
C THR A 370 30.72 3.72 13.60
N SER A 371 30.11 4.84 14.04
CA SER A 371 28.74 5.21 13.71
C SER A 371 28.48 5.28 12.20
N ALA A 372 29.51 5.67 11.40
CA ALA A 372 29.40 5.70 9.94
C ALA A 372 29.21 4.28 9.35
N HIS A 373 29.90 3.28 9.88
CA HIS A 373 29.70 1.87 9.46
C HIS A 373 28.31 1.35 9.85
N ILE A 374 27.77 1.76 11.02
CA ILE A 374 26.42 1.38 11.44
C ILE A 374 25.37 2.06 10.52
N ALA A 375 25.53 3.35 10.22
CA ALA A 375 24.65 4.08 9.31
C ALA A 375 24.67 3.44 7.90
N ARG A 376 25.86 3.08 7.41
CA ARG A 376 26.02 2.39 6.12
C ARG A 376 25.36 1.02 6.13
N ALA A 377 25.59 0.21 7.18
CA ALA A 377 24.97 -1.10 7.34
C ALA A 377 23.43 -1.02 7.45
N THR A 378 22.89 0.07 7.99
CA THR A 378 21.44 0.30 8.05
C THR A 378 20.86 0.49 6.65
N LEU A 379 21.45 1.36 5.82
CA LEU A 379 21.02 1.55 4.43
C LEU A 379 21.17 0.25 3.62
N GLU A 380 22.28 -0.47 3.81
CA GLU A 380 22.49 -1.77 3.18
C GLU A 380 21.47 -2.82 3.65
N GLY A 381 21.11 -2.84 4.94
CA GLY A 381 20.11 -3.74 5.51
C GLY A 381 18.70 -3.54 4.91
N ILE A 382 18.30 -2.29 4.70
CA ILE A 382 17.07 -1.96 3.99
C ILE A 382 17.11 -2.52 2.56
N ALA A 383 18.19 -2.24 1.84
CA ALA A 383 18.34 -2.65 0.45
C ALA A 383 18.47 -4.18 0.29
N PHE A 384 19.07 -4.89 1.24
CA PHE A 384 19.13 -6.35 1.25
C PHE A 384 17.75 -7.00 1.40
N GLN A 385 16.88 -6.49 2.28
CA GLN A 385 15.52 -7.02 2.41
C GLN A 385 14.73 -6.85 1.13
N VAL A 386 14.85 -5.70 0.47
CA VAL A 386 14.23 -5.46 -0.86
C VAL A 386 14.78 -6.43 -1.90
N ALA A 387 16.10 -6.73 -1.87
CA ALA A 387 16.70 -7.71 -2.78
C ALA A 387 16.17 -9.14 -2.54
N ASP A 388 15.91 -9.52 -1.28
CA ASP A 388 15.30 -10.82 -0.96
C ASP A 388 13.87 -10.92 -1.51
N LEU A 389 13.07 -9.84 -1.41
CA LEU A 389 11.72 -9.79 -1.99
C LEU A 389 11.74 -9.87 -3.52
N VAL A 390 12.62 -9.12 -4.17
CA VAL A 390 12.77 -9.17 -5.64
C VAL A 390 13.14 -10.58 -6.09
N ALA A 391 14.05 -11.25 -5.39
CA ALA A 391 14.41 -12.63 -5.70
C ALA A 391 13.25 -13.61 -5.51
N ALA A 392 12.42 -13.42 -4.48
CA ALA A 392 11.20 -14.22 -4.27
C ALA A 392 10.17 -13.98 -5.38
N MET A 393 9.95 -12.71 -5.77
CA MET A 393 9.03 -12.36 -6.85
C MET A 393 9.46 -12.95 -8.20
N GLU A 394 10.75 -12.90 -8.54
CA GLU A 394 11.28 -13.53 -9.75
C GLU A 394 11.09 -15.05 -9.75
N LYS A 395 11.28 -15.67 -8.59
CA LYS A 395 11.11 -17.12 -8.46
C LYS A 395 9.64 -17.54 -8.61
N ASP A 396 8.69 -16.80 -8.02
CA ASP A 396 7.27 -17.12 -8.09
C ASP A 396 6.67 -16.80 -9.46
N SER A 397 7.01 -15.65 -10.04
CA SER A 397 6.48 -15.24 -11.35
C SER A 397 7.17 -15.90 -12.55
N GLY A 398 8.35 -16.50 -12.34
CA GLY A 398 9.20 -17.00 -13.43
C GLY A 398 9.76 -15.91 -14.35
N LYS A 399 9.49 -14.63 -14.05
CA LYS A 399 9.87 -13.48 -14.88
C LYS A 399 11.00 -12.70 -14.19
N LYS A 400 12.01 -12.32 -14.98
CA LYS A 400 13.08 -11.45 -14.49
C LYS A 400 12.59 -10.01 -14.41
N ILE A 401 12.91 -9.35 -13.32
CA ILE A 401 12.66 -7.93 -13.12
C ILE A 401 13.81 -7.16 -13.76
N SER A 402 13.52 -6.31 -14.73
CA SER A 402 14.56 -5.55 -15.44
C SER A 402 14.88 -4.21 -14.77
N VAL A 403 13.86 -3.55 -14.23
CA VAL A 403 13.95 -2.23 -13.60
C VAL A 403 13.13 -2.23 -12.32
N LEU A 404 13.69 -1.70 -11.24
CA LEU A 404 12.97 -1.36 -10.02
C LEU A 404 12.60 0.12 -10.04
N ARG A 405 11.33 0.45 -10.11
CA ARG A 405 10.82 1.81 -9.99
C ARG A 405 10.55 2.14 -8.53
N VAL A 406 11.06 3.27 -8.06
CA VAL A 406 11.05 3.62 -6.63
C VAL A 406 10.30 4.91 -6.37
N ASP A 407 9.64 4.98 -5.22
CA ASP A 407 8.97 6.16 -4.70
C ASP A 407 8.97 6.16 -3.15
N GLY A 408 8.29 7.14 -2.56
CA GLY A 408 8.26 7.33 -1.11
C GLY A 408 9.47 8.11 -0.58
N GLY A 409 9.36 8.59 0.66
CA GLY A 409 10.32 9.57 1.21
C GLY A 409 11.78 9.12 1.26
N ALA A 410 12.05 7.84 1.56
CA ALA A 410 13.44 7.38 1.68
C ALA A 410 14.13 7.13 0.32
N CYS A 411 13.38 7.08 -0.80
CA CYS A 411 13.99 7.01 -2.15
C CYS A 411 14.71 8.30 -2.56
N ALA A 412 14.53 9.40 -1.82
CA ALA A 412 15.30 10.62 -1.99
C ALA A 412 16.81 10.44 -1.69
N SER A 413 17.18 9.39 -0.96
CA SER A 413 18.59 9.04 -0.71
C SER A 413 19.23 8.44 -1.95
N ASP A 414 20.07 9.21 -2.65
CA ASP A 414 20.85 8.72 -3.79
C ASP A 414 21.74 7.54 -3.39
N LEU A 415 22.32 7.60 -2.19
CA LEU A 415 23.18 6.53 -1.67
C LEU A 415 22.40 5.23 -1.49
N LEU A 416 21.22 5.27 -0.89
CA LEU A 416 20.36 4.10 -0.74
C LEU A 416 19.96 3.52 -2.10
N MET A 417 19.59 4.37 -3.05
CA MET A 417 19.18 3.94 -4.40
C MET A 417 20.37 3.32 -5.17
N GLN A 418 21.57 3.84 -5.02
CA GLN A 418 22.77 3.24 -5.62
C GLN A 418 23.09 1.87 -4.98
N ILE A 419 23.03 1.78 -3.64
CA ILE A 419 23.20 0.50 -2.93
C ILE A 419 22.15 -0.51 -3.41
N GLN A 420 20.90 -0.08 -3.58
CA GLN A 420 19.82 -0.94 -4.07
C GLN A 420 20.11 -1.46 -5.48
N SER A 421 20.54 -0.58 -6.39
CA SER A 421 20.93 -0.96 -7.76
C SER A 421 22.09 -1.99 -7.75
N ASP A 422 23.10 -1.73 -6.94
CA ASP A 422 24.27 -2.60 -6.79
C ASP A 422 23.89 -4.00 -6.27
N LEU A 423 23.02 -4.09 -5.27
CA LEU A 423 22.58 -5.36 -4.67
C LEU A 423 21.62 -6.14 -5.59
N LEU A 424 20.79 -5.45 -6.36
CA LEU A 424 19.95 -6.10 -7.36
C LEU A 424 20.74 -6.50 -8.61
N GLY A 425 21.77 -5.73 -8.97
CA GLY A 425 22.46 -5.81 -10.25
C GLY A 425 21.54 -5.39 -11.40
N ARG A 426 20.70 -4.39 -11.16
CA ARG A 426 19.66 -3.88 -12.06
C ARG A 426 19.48 -2.39 -11.90
N THR A 427 18.95 -1.76 -12.93
CA THR A 427 18.62 -0.34 -12.90
C THR A 427 17.55 -0.08 -11.83
N VAL A 428 17.78 0.94 -11.01
CA VAL A 428 16.78 1.54 -10.13
C VAL A 428 16.40 2.89 -10.72
N GLU A 429 15.09 3.16 -10.86
CA GLU A 429 14.58 4.36 -11.54
C GLU A 429 13.68 5.16 -10.61
N ARG A 430 14.09 6.40 -10.30
CA ARG A 430 13.31 7.34 -9.51
C ARG A 430 12.60 8.34 -10.43
N PRO A 431 11.27 8.55 -10.31
CA PRO A 431 10.55 9.56 -11.08
C PRO A 431 10.78 10.96 -10.50
N VAL A 432 10.48 11.99 -11.29
CA VAL A 432 10.48 13.39 -10.82
C VAL A 432 9.41 13.59 -9.75
N ASN A 433 8.21 13.06 -9.98
CA ASN A 433 7.14 13.09 -8.97
C ASN A 433 7.15 11.78 -8.16
N ILE A 434 7.60 11.86 -6.91
CA ILE A 434 7.63 10.71 -5.98
C ILE A 434 6.30 10.45 -5.26
N GLU A 435 5.29 11.31 -5.44
CA GLU A 435 3.92 11.14 -4.91
C GLU A 435 3.07 10.31 -5.90
N THR A 436 3.51 9.09 -6.14
CA THR A 436 2.94 8.24 -7.19
C THR A 436 1.57 7.66 -6.83
N THR A 437 1.23 7.64 -5.55
CA THR A 437 -0.06 7.13 -5.05
C THR A 437 -1.23 8.01 -5.54
N ALA A 438 -1.23 9.29 -5.25
CA ALA A 438 -2.25 10.22 -5.75
C ALA A 438 -2.23 10.33 -7.28
N LEU A 439 -1.03 10.27 -7.88
CA LEU A 439 -0.85 10.30 -9.33
C LEU A 439 -1.54 9.11 -10.01
N GLY A 440 -1.42 7.91 -9.46
CA GLY A 440 -2.08 6.71 -10.01
C GLY A 440 -3.60 6.82 -10.02
N ALA A 441 -4.19 7.32 -8.93
CA ALA A 441 -5.62 7.58 -8.85
C ALA A 441 -6.08 8.63 -9.89
N ALA A 442 -5.28 9.70 -10.07
CA ALA A 442 -5.56 10.70 -11.09
C ALA A 442 -5.48 10.12 -12.51
N MET A 443 -4.48 9.30 -12.82
CA MET A 443 -4.32 8.62 -14.11
C MET A 443 -5.52 7.72 -14.41
N LEU A 444 -5.92 6.87 -13.45
CA LEU A 444 -7.07 5.97 -13.59
C LEU A 444 -8.38 6.74 -13.75
N ALA A 445 -8.57 7.83 -12.99
CA ALA A 445 -9.74 8.69 -13.12
C ALA A 445 -9.79 9.39 -14.49
N GLY A 446 -8.67 9.86 -14.99
CA GLY A 446 -8.58 10.49 -16.29
C GLY A 446 -8.83 9.53 -17.45
N LEU A 447 -8.40 8.27 -17.34
CA LEU A 447 -8.77 7.19 -18.30
C LEU A 447 -10.27 6.95 -18.26
N GLY A 448 -10.87 6.79 -17.06
CA GLY A 448 -12.31 6.60 -16.89
C GLY A 448 -13.17 7.80 -17.34
N ALA A 449 -12.59 9.00 -17.41
CA ALA A 449 -13.22 10.22 -17.93
C ALA A 449 -12.92 10.48 -19.42
N GLY A 450 -12.12 9.62 -20.08
CA GLY A 450 -11.74 9.79 -21.49
C GLY A 450 -10.82 10.97 -21.75
N ILE A 451 -10.05 11.43 -20.76
CA ILE A 451 -9.02 12.47 -20.95
C ILE A 451 -7.86 11.91 -21.78
N TRP A 452 -7.48 10.67 -21.50
CA TRP A 452 -6.52 9.93 -22.30
C TRP A 452 -7.20 8.67 -22.89
N PRO A 453 -6.85 8.30 -24.13
CA PRO A 453 -7.50 7.18 -24.80
C PRO A 453 -7.09 5.82 -24.22
N ASP A 454 -5.87 5.72 -23.71
CA ASP A 454 -5.28 4.47 -23.23
C ASP A 454 -4.08 4.69 -22.28
N VAL A 455 -3.54 3.61 -21.76
CA VAL A 455 -2.37 3.61 -20.85
C VAL A 455 -1.08 4.02 -21.60
N ASP A 456 -0.98 3.77 -22.90
CA ASP A 456 0.21 4.13 -23.68
C ASP A 456 0.34 5.65 -23.83
N ALA A 457 -0.76 6.39 -23.88
CA ALA A 457 -0.76 7.84 -23.85
C ALA A 457 -0.14 8.40 -22.56
N LEU A 458 -0.37 7.76 -21.41
CA LEU A 458 0.22 8.13 -20.12
C LEU A 458 1.73 7.91 -20.08
N SER A 459 2.24 6.91 -20.80
CA SER A 459 3.67 6.60 -20.81
C SER A 459 4.54 7.74 -21.35
N LYS A 460 3.97 8.60 -22.19
CA LYS A 460 4.64 9.77 -22.78
C LYS A 460 4.76 10.95 -21.81
N ILE A 461 3.97 10.93 -20.72
CA ILE A 461 3.93 12.03 -19.74
C ILE A 461 4.91 11.76 -18.58
N ARG A 462 5.29 10.50 -18.35
CA ARG A 462 6.17 10.13 -17.24
C ARG A 462 7.56 10.69 -17.39
N SER A 463 8.03 11.42 -16.39
CA SER A 463 9.38 11.96 -16.33
C SER A 463 10.23 11.23 -15.29
N VAL A 464 11.47 10.89 -15.66
CA VAL A 464 12.46 10.24 -14.79
C VAL A 464 13.42 11.30 -14.26
N ASP A 465 13.58 11.36 -12.94
CA ASP A 465 14.58 12.19 -12.28
C ASP A 465 15.97 11.57 -12.43
N ARG A 466 16.11 10.30 -12.00
CA ARG A 466 17.41 9.64 -12.03
C ARG A 466 17.31 8.12 -12.22
N ARG A 467 18.30 7.60 -12.95
CA ARG A 467 18.59 6.16 -13.07
C ARG A 467 19.89 5.84 -12.33
N PHE A 468 19.84 4.82 -11.53
CA PHE A 468 20.99 4.28 -10.81
C PHE A 468 21.36 2.93 -11.44
N GLU A 469 22.54 2.89 -12.04
CA GLU A 469 23.05 1.66 -12.67
C GLU A 469 23.99 0.93 -11.73
N PRO A 470 24.04 -0.43 -11.79
CA PRO A 470 24.93 -1.21 -10.94
C PRO A 470 26.40 -0.89 -11.20
N THR A 471 27.15 -0.60 -10.13
CA THR A 471 28.58 -0.30 -10.20
C THR A 471 29.46 -1.46 -9.69
N VAL A 472 28.86 -2.43 -8.97
CA VAL A 472 29.59 -3.57 -8.42
C VAL A 472 29.51 -4.80 -9.32
N THR A 473 30.57 -5.61 -9.30
CA THR A 473 30.61 -6.86 -10.07
C THR A 473 29.61 -7.90 -9.53
N ALA A 474 29.17 -8.80 -10.41
CA ALA A 474 28.28 -9.90 -10.01
C ALA A 474 28.89 -10.81 -8.91
N THR A 475 30.24 -10.95 -8.89
CA THR A 475 30.94 -11.72 -7.87
C THR A 475 30.84 -11.05 -6.51
N ASN A 476 31.13 -9.74 -6.43
CA ASN A 476 31.00 -8.95 -5.20
C ASN A 476 29.55 -9.00 -4.68
N ARG A 477 28.56 -8.74 -5.53
CA ARG A 477 27.16 -8.80 -5.18
C ARG A 477 26.77 -10.16 -4.58
N ARG A 478 27.15 -11.27 -5.21
CA ARG A 478 26.85 -12.62 -4.71
C ARG A 478 27.49 -12.88 -3.34
N ALA A 479 28.71 -12.42 -3.12
CA ALA A 479 29.39 -12.56 -1.84
C ALA A 479 28.64 -11.80 -0.73
N ARG A 480 28.24 -10.56 -0.99
CA ARG A 480 27.45 -9.74 -0.04
C ARG A 480 26.11 -10.39 0.29
N LEU A 481 25.34 -10.83 -0.71
CA LEU A 481 24.06 -11.53 -0.52
C LEU A 481 24.23 -12.86 0.25
N LYS A 482 25.31 -13.59 0.03
CA LYS A 482 25.62 -14.81 0.80
C LYS A 482 25.85 -14.50 2.28
N THR A 483 26.59 -13.45 2.59
CA THR A 483 26.83 -13.02 3.98
C THR A 483 25.54 -12.47 4.62
N TRP A 484 24.75 -11.71 3.88
CA TRP A 484 23.43 -11.25 4.33
C TRP A 484 22.52 -12.43 4.77
N LYS A 485 22.40 -13.48 3.95
CA LYS A 485 21.61 -14.67 4.31
C LYS A 485 22.09 -15.33 5.61
N ARG A 486 23.42 -15.29 5.89
CA ARG A 486 23.96 -15.76 7.16
C ARG A 486 23.58 -14.84 8.33
N ALA A 487 23.53 -13.54 8.11
CA ALA A 487 23.10 -12.56 9.12
C ALA A 487 21.62 -12.75 9.46
N VAL A 488 20.75 -12.83 8.46
CA VAL A 488 19.32 -13.11 8.65
C VAL A 488 19.11 -14.41 9.44
N LYS A 489 19.82 -15.48 9.09
CA LYS A 489 19.70 -16.76 9.83
C LYS A 489 20.01 -16.61 11.33
N ARG A 490 20.84 -15.66 11.75
CA ARG A 490 21.17 -15.39 13.16
C ARG A 490 20.16 -14.50 13.87
N ALA A 491 19.43 -13.70 13.11
CA ALA A 491 18.40 -12.81 13.66
C ALA A 491 17.04 -13.52 13.85
N ARG A 492 16.84 -14.66 13.17
CA ARG A 492 15.59 -15.43 13.19
C ARG A 492 15.43 -16.23 14.48
N ASN A 493 14.14 -16.47 14.83
CA ASN A 493 13.75 -17.26 16.01
C ASN A 493 14.45 -16.80 17.30
N TRP A 494 14.63 -15.51 17.47
CA TRP A 494 15.37 -14.95 18.61
C TRP A 494 14.58 -15.09 19.91
N GLU A 495 13.26 -14.93 19.87
CA GLU A 495 12.35 -15.05 21.01
C GLU A 495 11.60 -16.39 21.05
N ALA A 496 11.95 -17.36 20.19
CA ALA A 496 11.32 -18.68 20.11
C ALA A 496 11.85 -19.65 21.17
#